data_01a1f7caba4609240d59750cbeff35db
#
_entry.id   01a1f7caba4609240d59750cbeff35db
#
_cell.length_a   1.000
_cell.length_b   1.000
_cell.length_c   1.000
_cell.angle_alpha   90.00
_cell.angle_beta   90.00
_cell.angle_gamma   90.00
#
_symmetry.space_group_name_H-M   'P 1'
#
loop_
_entity.id
_entity.type
_entity.pdbx_description
1 polymer ?
#
loop_
_entity_poly.entity_id
_entity_poly.type
_entity_poly.pdbx_seq_one_letter_code
_entity_poly.pdbx_strand_id
1 'polypeptide(L)'
;MKTTVPDYLIQRCLKGERKAQRELYDLTLPYLRAVVQRHLYNNQEWNDVLQEIYLRIFRSLFSFDSEQGTFLNWSSRIAVNTSITYGVKVASQETTTLVVEHHEPAVKPLAINNLMVEQILQEMRKMPKDFYQVFMLVSIEGFTHIETSELLGISSDLSRQRLSRAKLWVKKHMLTVELNEQNIRQKLKV
;
A
#
# COMPACT_ATOMS: atom_id res chain seq x y z
N MET A 1 1.60 -17.22 5.57
CA MET A 1 2.55 -17.16 6.70
C MET A 1 2.70 -15.71 7.11
N LYS A 2 2.55 -15.36 8.40
CA LYS A 2 2.85 -14.01 8.88
C LYS A 2 4.37 -13.85 8.89
N THR A 3 4.90 -13.01 8.02
CA THR A 3 6.33 -12.66 8.05
C THR A 3 6.60 -11.93 9.36
N THR A 4 7.39 -12.51 10.23
CA THR A 4 7.82 -11.87 11.49
C THR A 4 9.30 -11.54 11.36
N VAL A 5 9.67 -10.29 11.60
CA VAL A 5 11.08 -9.87 11.63
C VAL A 5 11.60 -10.13 13.05
N PRO A 6 12.62 -10.98 13.22
CA PRO A 6 13.14 -11.27 14.54
C PRO A 6 13.94 -10.09 15.12
N ASP A 7 13.83 -9.85 16.42
CA ASP A 7 14.52 -8.74 17.10
C ASP A 7 16.05 -8.84 16.97
N TYR A 8 16.61 -10.06 17.01
CA TYR A 8 18.06 -10.23 16.82
C TYR A 8 18.55 -9.70 15.48
N LEU A 9 17.72 -9.78 14.42
CA LEU A 9 18.07 -9.28 13.10
C LEU A 9 18.13 -7.75 13.09
N ILE A 10 17.18 -7.11 13.78
CA ILE A 10 17.15 -5.66 13.95
C ILE A 10 18.40 -5.18 14.72
N GLN A 11 18.75 -5.87 15.81
CA GLN A 11 19.93 -5.54 16.61
C GLN A 11 21.24 -5.66 15.80
N ARG A 12 21.34 -6.65 14.92
CA ARG A 12 22.50 -6.80 14.01
C ARG A 12 22.54 -5.70 12.96
N CYS A 13 21.38 -5.29 12.44
CA CYS A 13 21.28 -4.16 11.51
C CYS A 13 21.72 -2.85 12.18
N LEU A 14 21.35 -2.61 13.44
CA LEU A 14 21.77 -1.44 14.23
C LEU A 14 23.29 -1.39 14.45
N LYS A 15 23.95 -2.56 14.50
CA LYS A 15 25.43 -2.65 14.56
C LYS A 15 26.10 -2.42 13.20
N GLY A 16 25.34 -2.15 12.15
CA GLY A 16 25.86 -1.89 10.81
C GLY A 16 26.30 -3.15 10.03
N GLU A 17 25.87 -4.36 10.45
CA GLU A 17 26.20 -5.60 9.77
C GLU A 17 25.52 -5.67 8.39
N ARG A 18 26.31 -5.55 7.30
CA ARG A 18 25.80 -5.57 5.91
C ARG A 18 25.00 -6.83 5.57
N LYS A 19 25.40 -7.98 6.11
CA LYS A 19 24.68 -9.26 5.90
C LYS A 19 23.28 -9.21 6.54
N ALA A 20 23.17 -8.67 7.75
CA ALA A 20 21.88 -8.50 8.44
C ALA A 20 20.98 -7.50 7.71
N GLN A 21 21.54 -6.39 7.22
CA GLN A 21 20.79 -5.42 6.42
C GLN A 21 20.25 -6.05 5.13
N ARG A 22 21.03 -6.89 4.46
CA ARG A 22 20.59 -7.64 3.28
C ARG A 22 19.48 -8.64 3.63
N GLU A 23 19.64 -9.38 4.71
CA GLU A 23 18.64 -10.33 5.21
C GLU A 23 17.32 -9.63 5.53
N LEU A 24 17.37 -8.48 6.21
CA LEU A 24 16.21 -7.68 6.53
C LEU A 24 15.50 -7.17 5.25
N TYR A 25 16.31 -6.70 4.27
CA TYR A 25 15.80 -6.28 2.96
C TYR A 25 15.04 -7.41 2.26
N ASP A 26 15.69 -8.58 2.10
CA ASP A 26 15.12 -9.71 1.37
C ASP A 26 13.84 -10.25 2.06
N LEU A 27 13.82 -10.25 3.40
CA LEU A 27 12.67 -10.69 4.20
C LEU A 27 11.46 -9.75 4.07
N THR A 28 11.69 -8.44 4.00
CA THR A 28 10.62 -7.44 4.05
C THR A 28 10.21 -6.90 2.68
N LEU A 29 11.04 -7.11 1.65
CA LEU A 29 10.81 -6.59 0.30
C LEU A 29 9.44 -6.98 -0.29
N PRO A 30 8.97 -8.25 -0.21
CA PRO A 30 7.67 -8.60 -0.78
C PRO A 30 6.52 -7.82 -0.13
N TYR A 31 6.59 -7.61 1.17
CA TYR A 31 5.60 -6.86 1.93
C TYR A 31 5.61 -5.37 1.59
N LEU A 32 6.78 -4.73 1.66
CA LEU A 32 6.91 -3.29 1.38
C LEU A 32 6.60 -2.96 -0.08
N ARG A 33 6.97 -3.85 -1.01
CA ARG A 33 6.57 -3.72 -2.41
C ARG A 33 5.05 -3.71 -2.58
N ALA A 34 4.35 -4.61 -1.90
CA ALA A 34 2.89 -4.62 -1.94
C ALA A 34 2.27 -3.33 -1.36
N VAL A 35 2.89 -2.74 -0.32
CA VAL A 35 2.49 -1.43 0.21
C VAL A 35 2.66 -0.34 -0.86
N VAL A 36 3.83 -0.25 -1.49
CA VAL A 36 4.10 0.74 -2.55
C VAL A 36 3.10 0.60 -3.70
N GLN A 37 2.84 -0.62 -4.15
CA GLN A 37 1.90 -0.91 -5.25
C GLN A 37 0.47 -0.44 -4.95
N ARG A 38 0.04 -0.44 -3.70
CA ARG A 38 -1.28 0.06 -3.30
C ARG A 38 -1.40 1.58 -3.42
N HIS A 39 -0.31 2.31 -3.25
CA HIS A 39 -0.30 3.77 -3.17
C HIS A 39 0.24 4.47 -4.42
N LEU A 40 1.03 3.77 -5.25
CA LEU A 40 1.55 4.27 -6.52
C LEU A 40 0.95 3.52 -7.70
N TYR A 41 0.40 4.28 -8.65
CA TYR A 41 -0.21 3.73 -9.87
C TYR A 41 0.82 3.43 -10.97
N ASN A 42 1.98 4.10 -10.96
CA ASN A 42 3.01 3.94 -11.98
C ASN A 42 4.06 2.90 -11.59
N ASN A 43 4.21 1.85 -12.41
CA ASN A 43 5.13 0.73 -12.16
C ASN A 43 6.61 1.09 -12.33
N GLN A 44 6.92 2.09 -13.16
CA GLN A 44 8.31 2.41 -13.53
C GLN A 44 9.11 2.96 -12.35
N GLU A 45 8.43 3.58 -11.39
CA GLU A 45 9.06 4.28 -10.26
C GLU A 45 9.13 3.46 -8.97
N TRP A 46 8.56 2.26 -8.93
CA TRP A 46 8.51 1.47 -7.70
C TRP A 46 9.88 1.14 -7.12
N ASN A 47 10.87 0.89 -7.96
CA ASN A 47 12.21 0.55 -7.49
C ASN A 47 12.90 1.75 -6.83
N ASP A 48 12.74 2.94 -7.38
CA ASP A 48 13.33 4.17 -6.83
C ASP A 48 12.66 4.52 -5.49
N VAL A 49 11.34 4.40 -5.43
CA VAL A 49 10.60 4.61 -4.19
C VAL A 49 10.96 3.57 -3.13
N LEU A 50 11.13 2.31 -3.50
CA LEU A 50 11.59 1.27 -2.58
C LEU A 50 13.00 1.54 -2.06
N GLN A 51 13.92 2.01 -2.89
CA GLN A 51 15.26 2.42 -2.45
C GLN A 51 15.19 3.55 -1.41
N GLU A 52 14.39 4.58 -1.68
CA GLU A 52 14.19 5.69 -0.73
C GLU A 52 13.55 5.22 0.58
N ILE A 53 12.59 4.30 0.52
CA ILE A 53 11.97 3.68 1.69
C ILE A 53 13.02 2.96 2.53
N TYR A 54 13.87 2.12 1.94
CA TYR A 54 14.91 1.41 2.68
C TYR A 54 15.98 2.34 3.24
N LEU A 55 16.37 3.39 2.52
CA LEU A 55 17.24 4.42 3.06
C LEU A 55 16.65 5.07 4.32
N ARG A 56 15.35 5.38 4.31
CA ARG A 56 14.65 5.95 5.47
C ARG A 56 14.54 4.93 6.60
N ILE A 57 14.19 3.68 6.30
CA ILE A 57 14.14 2.60 7.29
C ILE A 57 15.48 2.47 8.00
N PHE A 58 16.58 2.34 7.28
CA PHE A 58 17.91 2.17 7.90
C PHE A 58 18.38 3.40 8.66
N ARG A 59 18.06 4.61 8.19
CA ARG A 59 18.37 5.86 8.89
C ARG A 59 17.61 6.02 10.19
N SER A 60 16.35 5.57 10.25
CA SER A 60 15.49 5.69 11.43
C SER A 60 15.36 4.40 12.24
N LEU A 61 16.12 3.35 11.91
CA LEU A 61 16.02 2.04 12.57
C LEU A 61 16.25 2.10 14.09
N PHE A 62 17.07 3.03 14.54
CA PHE A 62 17.34 3.27 15.97
C PHE A 62 16.10 3.75 16.74
N SER A 63 15.08 4.29 16.06
CA SER A 63 13.83 4.74 16.66
C SER A 63 12.75 3.65 16.68
N PHE A 64 13.01 2.47 16.11
CA PHE A 64 12.09 1.36 16.17
C PHE A 64 12.03 0.77 17.59
N ASP A 65 10.81 0.64 18.10
CA ASP A 65 10.52 0.07 19.40
C ASP A 65 9.55 -1.11 19.24
N SER A 66 10.02 -2.32 19.58
CA SER A 66 9.22 -3.54 19.46
C SER A 66 8.07 -3.62 20.47
N GLU A 67 8.11 -2.83 21.56
CA GLU A 67 7.00 -2.74 22.51
C GLU A 67 5.81 -1.96 21.96
N GLN A 68 6.05 -1.03 21.03
CA GLN A 68 5.01 -0.23 20.38
C GLN A 68 4.40 -0.90 19.15
N GLY A 69 4.96 -2.02 18.68
CA GLY A 69 4.40 -2.76 17.56
C GLY A 69 5.40 -3.54 16.73
N THR A 70 4.91 -4.19 15.67
CA THR A 70 5.76 -4.99 14.80
C THR A 70 6.60 -4.14 13.87
N PHE A 71 7.80 -4.65 13.50
CA PHE A 71 8.65 -3.99 12.51
C PHE A 71 7.91 -3.72 11.18
N LEU A 72 7.06 -4.66 10.73
CA LEU A 72 6.29 -4.49 9.51
C LEU A 72 5.31 -3.31 9.61
N ASN A 73 4.62 -3.14 10.74
CA ASN A 73 3.72 -1.99 10.93
C ASN A 73 4.48 -0.67 10.97
N TRP A 74 5.62 -0.62 11.63
CA TRP A 74 6.48 0.56 11.69
C TRP A 74 7.04 0.92 10.30
N SER A 75 7.60 -0.06 9.59
CA SER A 75 8.16 0.15 8.26
C SER A 75 7.10 0.43 7.19
N SER A 76 5.87 -0.11 7.31
CA SER A 76 4.78 0.23 6.40
C SER A 76 4.37 1.69 6.51
N ARG A 77 4.39 2.30 7.69
CA ARG A 77 4.14 3.74 7.84
C ARG A 77 5.16 4.58 7.09
N ILE A 78 6.44 4.20 7.13
CA ILE A 78 7.50 4.85 6.34
C ILE A 78 7.22 4.67 4.84
N ALA A 79 6.86 3.47 4.42
CA ALA A 79 6.57 3.15 3.02
C ALA A 79 5.37 3.94 2.48
N VAL A 80 4.27 4.00 3.23
CA VAL A 80 3.07 4.76 2.87
C VAL A 80 3.38 6.25 2.73
N ASN A 81 4.00 6.84 3.76
CA ASN A 81 4.36 8.27 3.76
C ASN A 81 5.25 8.62 2.58
N THR A 82 6.26 7.77 2.30
CA THR A 82 7.19 7.99 1.18
C THR A 82 6.45 7.87 -0.16
N SER A 83 5.60 6.86 -0.34
CA SER A 83 4.85 6.64 -1.58
C SER A 83 3.88 7.79 -1.89
N ILE A 84 3.15 8.28 -0.88
CA ILE A 84 2.20 9.39 -1.07
C ILE A 84 2.95 10.68 -1.38
N THR A 85 4.01 11.00 -0.64
CA THR A 85 4.84 12.19 -0.87
C THR A 85 5.46 12.16 -2.28
N TYR A 86 5.92 10.99 -2.72
CA TYR A 86 6.45 10.79 -4.06
C TYR A 86 5.36 11.02 -5.12
N GLY A 87 4.20 10.42 -4.97
CA GLY A 87 3.07 10.58 -5.90
C GLY A 87 2.59 12.02 -6.02
N VAL A 88 2.59 12.80 -4.93
CA VAL A 88 2.29 14.24 -4.97
C VAL A 88 3.35 15.02 -5.73
N LYS A 89 4.64 14.70 -5.51
CA LYS A 89 5.76 15.35 -6.21
C LYS A 89 5.70 15.11 -7.72
N VAL A 90 5.46 13.88 -8.14
CA VAL A 90 5.33 13.51 -9.56
C VAL A 90 4.14 14.22 -10.19
N ALA A 91 2.97 14.17 -9.56
CA ALA A 91 1.79 14.87 -10.05
C ALA A 91 1.98 16.39 -10.20
N SER A 92 2.79 17.02 -9.33
CA SER A 92 3.12 18.44 -9.44
C SER A 92 4.10 18.75 -10.57
N GLN A 93 4.92 17.79 -10.99
CA GLN A 93 5.85 17.93 -12.12
C GLN A 93 5.19 17.65 -13.47
N GLU A 94 4.19 16.76 -13.51
CA GLU A 94 3.44 16.39 -14.73
C GLU A 94 2.40 17.43 -15.14
N THR A 95 2.16 18.49 -14.39
CA THR A 95 1.22 19.57 -14.75
C THR A 95 1.66 20.31 -16.02
N THR A 96 2.78 19.94 -16.64
CA THR A 96 3.26 20.49 -17.91
C THR A 96 3.01 19.58 -19.12
N THR A 97 2.50 18.36 -18.93
CA THR A 97 2.20 17.45 -20.07
C THR A 97 0.95 16.62 -19.79
N LEU A 98 -0.10 16.95 -20.52
CA LEU A 98 -1.39 16.24 -20.52
C LEU A 98 -1.24 14.81 -21.08
N VAL A 99 -2.05 13.92 -20.52
CA VAL A 99 -2.44 12.54 -20.87
C VAL A 99 -1.92 11.51 -19.88
N VAL A 100 -2.74 11.25 -18.87
CA VAL A 100 -2.61 10.03 -18.07
C VAL A 100 -3.33 8.91 -18.83
N GLU A 101 -2.59 8.19 -19.66
CA GLU A 101 -3.03 6.87 -20.11
C GLU A 101 -3.04 5.92 -18.89
N HIS A 102 -4.20 5.34 -18.64
CA HIS A 102 -4.33 4.26 -17.67
C HIS A 102 -3.59 3.03 -18.21
N HIS A 103 -2.31 2.89 -17.87
CA HIS A 103 -1.58 1.66 -18.11
C HIS A 103 -1.95 0.68 -17.00
N GLU A 104 -2.62 -0.40 -17.38
CA GLU A 104 -2.80 -1.55 -16.51
C GLU A 104 -1.42 -2.11 -16.10
N PRO A 105 -1.14 -2.26 -14.81
CA PRO A 105 0.12 -2.83 -14.38
C PRO A 105 0.17 -4.31 -14.72
N ALA A 106 1.06 -4.72 -15.59
CA ALA A 106 1.40 -6.12 -15.81
C ALA A 106 2.14 -6.65 -14.56
N VAL A 107 1.38 -7.12 -13.58
CA VAL A 107 1.91 -7.78 -12.38
C VAL A 107 1.98 -9.27 -12.68
N LYS A 108 3.18 -9.86 -12.62
CA LYS A 108 3.32 -11.32 -12.63
C LYS A 108 2.76 -11.88 -11.31
N PRO A 109 1.81 -12.84 -11.35
CA PRO A 109 1.18 -13.37 -10.14
C PRO A 109 2.19 -14.16 -9.30
N LEU A 110 2.31 -13.84 -8.01
CA LEU A 110 2.88 -14.74 -7.01
C LEU A 110 1.73 -15.57 -6.41
N ALA A 111 1.73 -16.87 -6.67
CA ALA A 111 0.90 -17.91 -6.04
C ALA A 111 -0.63 -17.67 -5.95
N ILE A 112 -1.40 -18.73 -6.03
CA ILE A 112 -2.88 -18.82 -6.17
C ILE A 112 -3.69 -17.93 -5.19
N ASN A 113 -3.18 -17.67 -3.99
CA ASN A 113 -3.83 -16.76 -3.01
C ASN A 113 -3.70 -15.26 -3.37
N ASN A 114 -2.78 -14.88 -4.23
CA ASN A 114 -2.56 -13.48 -4.63
C ASN A 114 -3.48 -13.03 -5.77
N LEU A 115 -3.95 -13.95 -6.62
CA LEU A 115 -4.85 -13.62 -7.73
C LEU A 115 -6.15 -12.99 -7.24
N MET A 116 -6.75 -13.54 -6.18
CA MET A 116 -7.98 -12.99 -5.61
C MET A 116 -7.76 -11.61 -4.98
N VAL A 117 -6.64 -11.42 -4.29
CA VAL A 117 -6.29 -10.13 -3.69
C VAL A 117 -6.02 -9.09 -4.79
N GLU A 118 -5.32 -9.46 -5.86
CA GLU A 118 -5.08 -8.57 -7.00
C GLU A 118 -6.38 -8.17 -7.71
N GLN A 119 -7.28 -9.12 -7.94
CA GLN A 119 -8.60 -8.84 -8.52
C GLN A 119 -9.39 -7.86 -7.66
N ILE A 120 -9.42 -8.07 -6.34
CA ILE A 120 -10.07 -7.14 -5.41
C ILE A 120 -9.43 -5.75 -5.49
N LEU A 121 -8.11 -5.65 -5.49
CA LEU A 121 -7.41 -4.37 -5.59
C LEU A 121 -7.66 -3.68 -6.94
N GLN A 122 -7.72 -4.42 -8.05
CA GLN A 122 -8.08 -3.90 -9.36
C GLN A 122 -9.51 -3.32 -9.37
N GLU A 123 -10.47 -4.06 -8.80
CA GLU A 123 -11.84 -3.54 -8.66
C GLU A 123 -11.87 -2.29 -7.78
N MET A 124 -11.15 -2.30 -6.66
CA MET A 124 -11.08 -1.14 -5.77
C MET A 124 -10.44 0.09 -6.42
N ARG A 125 -9.53 -0.07 -7.38
CA ARG A 125 -8.94 1.04 -8.15
C ARG A 125 -9.94 1.76 -9.06
N LYS A 126 -11.10 1.17 -9.34
CA LYS A 126 -12.21 1.84 -10.04
C LYS A 126 -12.94 2.86 -9.16
N MET A 127 -12.65 2.85 -7.86
CA MET A 127 -13.16 3.87 -6.93
C MET A 127 -12.54 5.24 -7.26
N PRO A 128 -13.28 6.36 -7.10
CA PRO A 128 -12.69 7.69 -7.20
C PRO A 128 -11.43 7.80 -6.34
N LYS A 129 -10.35 8.35 -6.91
CA LYS A 129 -9.01 8.41 -6.31
C LYS A 129 -9.01 8.91 -4.86
N ASP A 130 -9.76 9.96 -4.59
CA ASP A 130 -9.88 10.57 -3.25
C ASP A 130 -10.49 9.62 -2.21
N PHE A 131 -11.47 8.81 -2.62
CA PHE A 131 -12.10 7.84 -1.72
C PHE A 131 -11.18 6.64 -1.51
N TYR A 132 -10.54 6.17 -2.58
CA TYR A 132 -9.57 5.08 -2.53
C TYR A 132 -8.42 5.39 -1.57
N GLN A 133 -7.79 6.57 -1.70
CA GLN A 133 -6.67 6.96 -0.85
C GLN A 133 -7.06 6.96 0.64
N VAL A 134 -8.18 7.58 1.00
CA VAL A 134 -8.63 7.61 2.40
C VAL A 134 -9.01 6.21 2.88
N PHE A 135 -9.64 5.39 2.04
CA PHE A 135 -9.99 4.01 2.40
C PHE A 135 -8.74 3.17 2.68
N MET A 136 -7.74 3.23 1.81
CA MET A 136 -6.49 2.49 1.98
C MET A 136 -5.77 2.93 3.26
N LEU A 137 -5.63 4.23 3.50
CA LEU A 137 -4.95 4.75 4.67
C LEU A 137 -5.64 4.35 5.97
N VAL A 138 -6.94 4.60 6.08
CA VAL A 138 -7.66 4.40 7.35
C VAL A 138 -8.04 2.94 7.57
N SER A 139 -8.58 2.26 6.55
CA SER A 139 -9.14 0.91 6.73
C SER A 139 -8.13 -0.22 6.55
N ILE A 140 -7.08 -0.01 5.76
CA ILE A 140 -6.09 -1.05 5.45
C ILE A 140 -4.78 -0.82 6.21
N GLU A 141 -4.25 0.41 6.19
CA GLU A 141 -2.96 0.73 6.80
C GLU A 141 -3.10 1.21 8.28
N GLY A 142 -4.33 1.46 8.77
CA GLY A 142 -4.60 1.78 10.16
C GLY A 142 -4.24 3.21 10.58
N PHE A 143 -4.16 4.16 9.64
CA PHE A 143 -3.96 5.57 9.95
C PHE A 143 -5.22 6.17 10.58
N THR A 144 -5.03 7.07 11.53
CA THR A 144 -6.12 7.90 12.07
C THR A 144 -6.57 8.93 11.03
N HIS A 145 -7.76 9.51 11.23
CA HIS A 145 -8.23 10.60 10.37
C HIS A 145 -7.39 11.87 10.48
N ILE A 146 -6.72 12.08 11.62
CA ILE A 146 -5.79 13.20 11.82
C ILE A 146 -4.54 12.98 10.95
N GLU A 147 -3.86 11.84 11.11
CA GLU A 147 -2.69 11.48 10.29
C GLU A 147 -3.00 11.49 8.80
N THR A 148 -4.19 10.96 8.42
CA THR A 148 -4.65 10.96 7.02
C THR A 148 -4.87 12.38 6.49
N SER A 149 -5.41 13.27 7.32
CA SER A 149 -5.65 14.67 6.94
C SER A 149 -4.35 15.42 6.68
N GLU A 150 -3.36 15.24 7.55
CA GLU A 150 -2.03 15.82 7.40
C GLU A 150 -1.33 15.29 6.12
N LEU A 151 -1.38 13.98 5.91
CA LEU A 151 -0.73 13.33 4.77
C LEU A 151 -1.33 13.70 3.41
N LEU A 152 -2.66 13.90 3.35
CA LEU A 152 -3.38 14.23 2.11
C LEU A 152 -3.65 15.74 1.94
N GLY A 153 -3.31 16.58 2.91
CA GLY A 153 -3.58 18.02 2.87
C GLY A 153 -5.09 18.34 2.89
N ILE A 154 -5.90 17.57 3.61
CA ILE A 154 -7.35 17.76 3.74
C ILE A 154 -7.76 17.95 5.20
N SER A 155 -9.01 18.32 5.48
CA SER A 155 -9.51 18.33 6.86
C SER A 155 -9.84 16.91 7.35
N SER A 156 -9.77 16.68 8.67
CA SER A 156 -10.14 15.38 9.24
C SER A 156 -11.63 15.04 9.06
N ASP A 157 -12.50 16.05 8.96
CA ASP A 157 -13.91 15.86 8.64
C ASP A 157 -14.12 15.42 7.20
N LEU A 158 -13.36 16.00 6.24
CA LEU A 158 -13.38 15.55 4.85
C LEU A 158 -12.86 14.12 4.73
N SER A 159 -11.84 13.76 5.51
CA SER A 159 -11.35 12.37 5.59
C SER A 159 -12.46 11.42 6.07
N ARG A 160 -13.23 11.77 7.11
CA ARG A 160 -14.37 10.96 7.58
C ARG A 160 -15.46 10.82 6.52
N GLN A 161 -15.81 11.91 5.83
CA GLN A 161 -16.81 11.89 4.77
C GLN A 161 -16.36 11.02 3.58
N ARG A 162 -15.09 11.16 3.14
CA ARG A 162 -14.54 10.35 2.06
C ARG A 162 -14.51 8.88 2.43
N LEU A 163 -14.15 8.52 3.67
CA LEU A 163 -14.20 7.13 4.14
C LEU A 163 -15.62 6.56 4.12
N SER A 164 -16.59 7.33 4.58
CA SER A 164 -18.01 6.90 4.55
C SER A 164 -18.46 6.60 3.11
N ARG A 165 -18.16 7.49 2.16
CA ARG A 165 -18.46 7.29 0.73
C ARG A 165 -17.71 6.11 0.13
N ALA A 166 -16.44 5.92 0.51
CA ALA A 166 -15.65 4.77 0.09
C ALA A 166 -16.27 3.45 0.56
N LYS A 167 -16.69 3.36 1.82
CA LYS A 167 -17.38 2.17 2.37
C LYS A 167 -18.70 1.87 1.64
N LEU A 168 -19.46 2.88 1.30
CA LEU A 168 -20.68 2.71 0.50
C LEU A 168 -20.37 2.22 -0.91
N TRP A 169 -19.31 2.75 -1.52
CA TRP A 169 -18.84 2.29 -2.83
C TRP A 169 -18.44 0.82 -2.79
N VAL A 170 -17.61 0.41 -1.81
CA VAL A 170 -17.19 -0.99 -1.62
C VAL A 170 -18.41 -1.89 -1.45
N LYS A 171 -19.34 -1.53 -0.56
CA LYS A 171 -20.57 -2.31 -0.33
C LYS A 171 -21.35 -2.53 -1.63
N LYS A 172 -21.52 -1.47 -2.44
CA LYS A 172 -22.26 -1.56 -3.70
C LYS A 172 -21.56 -2.46 -4.73
N HIS A 173 -20.25 -2.36 -4.87
CA HIS A 173 -19.50 -3.07 -5.92
C HIS A 173 -19.16 -4.49 -5.53
N MET A 174 -18.89 -4.79 -4.26
CA MET A 174 -18.62 -6.17 -3.82
C MET A 174 -19.87 -7.05 -3.91
N LEU A 175 -21.05 -6.54 -3.59
CA LEU A 175 -22.30 -7.27 -3.83
C LEU A 175 -22.51 -7.60 -5.31
N THR A 176 -22.09 -6.73 -6.22
CA THR A 176 -22.19 -6.97 -7.66
C THR A 176 -21.21 -8.06 -8.12
N VAL A 177 -20.02 -8.14 -7.55
CA VAL A 177 -19.04 -9.19 -7.85
C VAL A 177 -19.54 -10.55 -7.37
N GLU A 178 -20.07 -10.65 -6.15
CA GLU A 178 -20.64 -11.91 -5.62
C GLU A 178 -21.81 -12.41 -6.47
N LEU A 179 -22.70 -11.52 -6.90
CA LEU A 179 -23.82 -11.87 -7.77
C LEU A 179 -23.37 -12.36 -9.15
N ASN A 180 -22.32 -11.75 -9.71
CA ASN A 180 -21.75 -12.18 -10.99
C ASN A 180 -21.06 -13.55 -10.86
N GLU A 181 -20.33 -13.81 -9.79
CA GLU A 181 -19.72 -15.12 -9.55
C GLU A 181 -20.78 -16.23 -9.38
N GLN A 182 -21.86 -15.96 -8.67
CA GLN A 182 -22.96 -16.91 -8.50
C GLN A 182 -23.64 -17.21 -9.85
N ASN A 183 -23.86 -16.19 -10.68
CA ASN A 183 -24.42 -16.36 -12.02
C ASN A 183 -23.50 -17.17 -12.96
N ILE A 184 -22.19 -16.96 -12.89
CA ILE A 184 -21.21 -17.74 -13.67
C ILE A 184 -21.17 -19.18 -13.19
N ARG A 185 -21.17 -19.44 -11.88
CA ARG A 185 -21.22 -20.80 -11.32
C ARG A 185 -22.50 -21.55 -11.68
N GLN A 186 -23.63 -20.85 -11.78
CA GLN A 186 -24.88 -21.48 -12.25
C GLN A 186 -24.82 -21.83 -13.73
N LYS A 187 -24.24 -20.98 -14.58
CA LYS A 187 -24.08 -21.26 -16.03
C LYS A 187 -23.11 -22.39 -16.34
N LEU A 188 -22.13 -22.64 -15.46
CA LEU A 188 -21.14 -23.73 -15.63
C LEU A 188 -21.64 -25.10 -15.09
N LYS A 189 -22.80 -25.12 -14.44
CA LYS A 189 -23.44 -26.36 -13.94
C LYS A 189 -24.52 -26.89 -14.86
N VAL A 190 -24.75 -26.27 -16.00
CA VAL A 190 -25.62 -26.70 -17.08
C VAL A 190 -24.77 -27.26 -18.22
#